data_5daf8ee83979135848d6023a9525c069
#
_entry.id   5daf8ee83979135848d6023a9525c069
#
_cell.length_a   1.000
_cell.length_b   1.000
_cell.length_c   1.000
_cell.angle_alpha   90.00
_cell.angle_beta   90.00
_cell.angle_gamma   90.00
#
_symmetry.space_group_name_H-M   'P 1'
#
loop_
_entity.id
_entity.type
_entity.pdbx_description
1 polymer ?
#
loop_
_entity_poly.entity_id
_entity_poly.type
_entity_poly.pdbx_seq_one_letter_code
_entity_poly.pdbx_strand_id
1 'polypeptide(L)' 'MKNDKIRIGILTVSDRASQGIYDDISGKAIEQTLAEYLTSPWEKVYRLIPDEQILIEQTLIELTDEMQCCLVVTT' A
#
# COMPACT_ATOMS: atom_id res chain seq x y z
N MET A 1 10.32 19.85 12.33
CA MET A 1 9.53 19.48 12.42
C MET A 1 9.12 18.39 11.88
N LYS A 2 8.47 17.93 11.97
CA LYS A 2 8.22 16.88 11.46
C LYS A 2 7.13 16.83 10.59
N ASN A 3 7.07 15.86 9.78
CA ASN A 3 5.99 15.64 8.87
C ASN A 3 4.79 15.17 9.63
N ASP A 4 3.71 15.92 9.53
CA ASP A 4 2.49 15.57 10.25
C ASP A 4 1.57 14.66 9.46
N LYS A 5 1.95 14.29 8.25
CA LYS A 5 1.11 13.42 7.45
C LYS A 5 1.15 11.99 7.95
N ILE A 6 -0.01 11.34 7.94
CA ILE A 6 -0.13 9.93 8.24
C ILE A 6 0.27 9.14 7.00
N ARG A 7 1.13 8.16 7.17
CA ARG A 7 1.50 7.28 6.06
C ARG A 7 0.67 6.01 6.13
N ILE A 8 0.04 5.68 5.01
CA ILE A 8 -0.79 4.48 4.89
C ILE A 8 -0.24 3.65 3.75
N GLY A 9 0.14 2.42 4.05
CA GLY A 9 0.63 1.49 3.06
C GLY A 9 -0.51 0.80 2.34
N ILE A 10 -0.44 0.70 1.03
CA ILE A 10 -1.40 -0.04 0.23
C ILE A 10 -0.60 -1.11 -0.49
N LEU A 11 -0.86 -2.37 -0.16
CA LEU A 11 -0.13 -3.50 -0.72
C LEU A 11 -1.07 -4.37 -1.53
N THR A 12 -0.82 -4.45 -2.83
CA THR A 12 -1.54 -5.36 -3.72
C THR A 12 -0.68 -6.56 -4.01
N VAL A 13 -1.21 -7.75 -3.74
CA VAL A 13 -0.53 -9.02 -4.00
C VAL A 13 -1.22 -9.66 -5.20
N SER A 14 -0.57 -9.63 -6.35
CA SER A 14 -1.16 -10.18 -7.57
C SER A 14 -0.08 -10.49 -8.58
N ASP A 15 -0.01 -11.76 -9.00
CA ASP A 15 0.96 -12.16 -10.01
C ASP A 15 0.70 -11.44 -11.33
N ARG A 16 -0.54 -11.38 -11.75
CA ARG A 16 -0.87 -10.82 -13.07
C ARG A 16 -0.67 -9.31 -13.12
N ALA A 17 -1.13 -8.60 -12.09
CA ALA A 17 -0.96 -7.16 -12.07
C ALA A 17 0.52 -6.79 -11.95
N SER A 18 1.31 -7.55 -11.17
CA SER A 18 2.73 -7.26 -11.01
C SER A 18 3.51 -7.51 -12.30
N GLN A 19 2.99 -8.35 -13.19
CA GLN A 19 3.60 -8.61 -14.49
C GLN A 19 3.09 -7.66 -15.58
N GLY A 20 2.18 -6.76 -15.23
CA GLY A 20 1.65 -5.81 -16.19
C GLY A 20 0.57 -6.36 -17.09
N ILE A 21 0.00 -7.54 -16.76
CA ILE A 21 -1.04 -8.15 -17.59
C ILE A 21 -2.33 -7.34 -17.54
N TYR A 22 -2.65 -6.76 -16.36
CA TYR A 22 -3.77 -5.84 -16.25
C TYR A 22 -3.52 -4.86 -15.12
N ASP A 23 -4.33 -3.80 -15.07
CA ASP A 23 -4.18 -2.74 -14.08
C ASP A 23 -4.61 -3.23 -12.69
N ASP A 24 -4.00 -2.61 -11.67
CA ASP A 24 -4.33 -2.90 -10.28
C ASP A 24 -5.58 -2.11 -9.88
N ILE A 25 -6.74 -2.65 -10.19
CA ILE A 25 -8.01 -2.00 -9.88
C ILE A 25 -8.27 -2.00 -8.38
N SER A 26 -7.89 -3.09 -7.69
CA SER A 26 -8.12 -3.21 -6.25
C SER A 26 -7.34 -2.17 -5.46
N GLY A 27 -6.07 -1.95 -5.80
CA GLY A 27 -5.26 -0.95 -5.13
C GLY A 27 -5.81 0.45 -5.33
N LYS A 28 -6.28 0.75 -6.56
CA LYS A 28 -6.90 2.04 -6.83
C LYS A 28 -8.20 2.24 -6.06
N ALA A 29 -9.00 1.18 -5.91
CA ALA A 29 -10.24 1.25 -5.16
C ALA A 29 -9.97 1.53 -3.68
N ILE A 30 -8.93 0.92 -3.11
CA ILE A 30 -8.54 1.18 -1.75
C ILE A 30 -8.13 2.64 -1.58
N GLU A 31 -7.32 3.14 -2.50
CA GLU A 31 -6.87 4.52 -2.44
C GLU A 31 -8.04 5.49 -2.50
N GLN A 32 -9.01 5.25 -3.39
CA GLN A 32 -10.17 6.11 -3.50
C GLN A 32 -11.03 6.07 -2.25
N THR A 33 -11.21 4.89 -1.68
CA THR A 33 -11.99 4.75 -0.45
C THR A 33 -11.34 5.50 0.69
N LEU A 34 -10.03 5.36 0.85
CA LEU A 34 -9.31 6.08 1.90
C LEU A 34 -9.40 7.60 1.69
N ALA A 35 -9.30 8.06 0.45
CA ALA A 35 -9.38 9.48 0.15
C ALA A 35 -10.75 10.06 0.49
N GLU A 36 -11.81 9.24 0.36
CA GLU A 36 -13.16 9.71 0.68
C GLU A 36 -13.41 9.79 2.18
N TYR A 37 -12.83 8.86 2.96
CA TYR A 37 -13.12 8.78 4.37
C TYR A 37 -12.13 9.50 5.27
N LEU A 38 -10.90 9.71 4.83
CA LEU A 38 -9.89 10.36 5.64
C LEU A 38 -9.92 11.85 5.42
N THR A 39 -10.15 12.60 6.50
CA THR A 39 -10.19 14.05 6.43
C THR A 39 -8.84 14.68 6.77
N SER A 40 -7.97 13.93 7.44
CA SER A 40 -6.63 14.42 7.79
C SER A 40 -5.68 14.23 6.61
N PRO A 41 -4.65 15.05 6.49
CA PRO A 41 -3.64 14.84 5.46
C PRO A 41 -2.97 13.48 5.62
N TRP A 42 -2.82 12.76 4.52
CA TRP A 42 -2.17 11.46 4.55
C TRP A 42 -1.35 11.26 3.28
N GLU A 43 -0.40 10.33 3.38
CA GLU A 43 0.52 10.04 2.30
C GLU A 43 0.41 8.56 1.95
N LYS A 44 0.25 8.27 0.68
CA LYS A 44 0.16 6.90 0.19
C LYS A 44 1.54 6.30 0.01
N VAL A 45 1.73 5.08 0.49
CA VAL A 45 2.92 4.29 0.18
C VAL A 45 2.43 3.01 -0.48
N TYR A 46 2.54 2.96 -1.79
CA TYR A 46 1.95 1.89 -2.59
C TYR A 46 2.99 0.87 -3.00
N ARG A 47 2.62 -0.41 -2.92
CA ARG A 47 3.47 -1.50 -3.41
C ARG A 47 2.60 -2.51 -4.14
N LEU A 48 3.10 -2.99 -5.26
CA LEU A 48 2.45 -4.04 -6.05
C LEU A 48 3.47 -5.16 -6.24
N ILE A 49 3.18 -6.34 -5.71
CA ILE A 49 4.13 -7.45 -5.72
C ILE A 49 3.46 -8.73 -6.19
N PRO A 50 4.25 -9.69 -6.69
CA PRO A 50 3.69 -11.01 -7.00
C PRO A 50 3.33 -11.77 -5.73
N ASP A 51 2.52 -12.82 -5.88
CA ASP A 51 2.03 -13.60 -4.74
C ASP A 51 3.12 -14.59 -4.30
N GLU A 52 4.10 -14.08 -3.56
CA GLU A 52 5.19 -14.88 -2.99
C GLU A 52 5.33 -14.53 -1.52
N GLN A 53 5.31 -15.55 -0.67
CA GLN A 53 5.29 -15.35 0.76
C GLN A 53 6.47 -14.52 1.26
N ILE A 54 7.67 -14.79 0.76
CA ILE A 54 8.86 -14.05 1.21
C ILE A 54 8.73 -12.58 0.84
N LEU A 55 8.26 -12.28 -0.36
CA LEU A 55 8.09 -10.88 -0.78
C LEU A 55 7.01 -10.19 0.02
N ILE A 56 5.93 -10.89 0.36
CA ILE A 56 4.87 -10.33 1.19
C ILE A 56 5.44 -9.95 2.55
N GLU A 57 6.18 -10.84 3.17
CA GLU A 57 6.77 -10.59 4.49
C GLU A 57 7.76 -9.43 4.45
N GLN A 58 8.63 -9.42 3.45
CA GLN A 58 9.62 -8.36 3.32
C GLN A 58 8.96 -7.01 3.08
N THR A 59 7.92 -6.98 2.27
CA THR A 59 7.22 -5.73 1.96
C THR A 59 6.47 -5.20 3.18
N LEU A 60 5.85 -6.08 3.96
CA LEU A 60 5.17 -5.67 5.18
C LEU A 60 6.16 -5.07 6.18
N ILE A 61 7.34 -5.68 6.31
CA ILE A 61 8.38 -5.15 7.18
C ILE A 61 8.86 -3.78 6.66
N GLU A 62 9.06 -3.65 5.35
CA GLU A 62 9.46 -2.39 4.77
C GLU A 62 8.45 -1.29 5.07
N LEU A 63 7.16 -1.59 4.88
CA LEU A 63 6.12 -0.58 5.06
C LEU A 63 5.99 -0.16 6.52
N THR A 64 6.18 -1.09 7.46
CA THR A 64 6.03 -0.76 8.88
C THR A 64 7.31 -0.18 9.49
N ASP A 65 8.47 -0.77 9.19
CA ASP A 65 9.73 -0.37 9.83
C ASP A 65 10.41 0.77 9.10
N GLU A 66 10.51 0.69 7.78
CA GLU A 66 11.27 1.68 7.02
C GLU A 66 10.43 2.87 6.61
N MET A 67 9.23 2.61 6.11
CA MET A 67 8.33 3.68 5.68
C MET A 67 7.47 4.21 6.81
N GLN A 68 7.46 3.53 7.95
CA GLN A 68 6.75 3.96 9.15
C GLN A 68 5.26 4.21 8.90
N CYS A 69 4.65 3.33 8.13
CA CYS A 69 3.21 3.41 7.91
C CYS A 69 2.48 3.05 9.20
N CYS A 70 1.50 3.85 9.57
CA CYS A 70 0.70 3.56 10.75
C CYS A 70 -0.44 2.59 10.44
N LEU A 71 -0.73 2.39 9.16
CA LEU A 71 -1.75 1.44 8.71
C LEU A 71 -1.30 0.84 7.39
N VAL A 72 -1.48 -0.46 7.22
CA VAL A 72 -1.22 -1.13 5.95
C VAL A 72 -2.47 -1.89 5.55
N VAL A 73 -2.98 -1.59 4.35
CA VAL A 73 -4.15 -2.27 3.79
C VAL A 73 -3.68 -3.15 2.65
N THR A 74 -4.05 -4.42 2.68
CA THR A 74 -3.65 -5.36 1.63
C THR A 74 -4.85 -5.87 0.85
N THR A 75 -4.58 -6.29 -0.37
CA THR A 75 -5.60 -6.89 -1.21
C THR A 75 -5.00 -8.00 -2.09
#